data_036b9615a4722a8e836aa6a68e82e66c
#
_entry.id   036b9615a4722a8e836aa6a68e82e66c
#
_cell.length_a   1.000
_cell.length_b   1.000
_cell.length_c   1.000
_cell.angle_alpha   90.00
_cell.angle_beta   90.00
_cell.angle_gamma   90.00
#
_symmetry.space_group_name_H-M   'P 1'
#
loop_
_entity.id
_entity.type
_entity.pdbx_description
1 polymer ?
#
loop_
_entity_poly.entity_id
_entity_poly.type
_entity_poly.pdbx_seq_one_letter_code
_entity_poly.pdbx_strand_id
1 'polypeptide(L)'
;MFTTLRNAWKIPELRKKILFTLFVLLIYRLGSCVPVPYINTDVLNTYFTQQLSNTVLGLYNAMSGSAFSQATVFALGIQPYINASIIIELLCIAIPALERLAKEDGEEGKKKIASITRYTTIGLGFLMGFAYYLMLKNAEAQYGFAILKQTGFLNGVVIVVTFMAGASFLMWMGEQINEFGIGNGISMILFAGIVSRIPSLIGRLFSGAVKWYVAILLALGMLLIMAFIVFITNSERRIPVQYAKRVVGRKMYGGQSTFLPIKVNMSGVLPVIFAQSIASLPATIIAFTGTGTSKFWDWMNTYVFDTKSAVYIVCYFFLIIAFSYFYATVQFNPIEIANNLKKNGGFIPGFRPGKPTADFILKVINKITLFGALYLAIVAILPILVGIIIGNSTLSIGGTSVIIVVGVALETVKAMEAQMLMRHYKGFLE
;
A
#
# COMPACT_ATOMS: atom_id res chain seq x y z
N MET A 1 -1.95 21.10 -7.89
CA MET A 1 -0.76 20.45 -7.33
C MET A 1 0.45 21.39 -7.22
N PHE A 2 0.97 21.99 -8.30
CA PHE A 2 2.13 22.89 -8.20
C PHE A 2 1.87 24.13 -7.36
N THR A 3 0.69 24.74 -7.46
CA THR A 3 0.27 25.86 -6.61
C THR A 3 0.18 25.46 -5.14
N THR A 4 -0.34 24.28 -4.83
CA THR A 4 -0.44 23.74 -3.47
C THR A 4 0.94 23.54 -2.85
N LEU A 5 1.87 22.90 -3.59
CA LEU A 5 3.27 22.69 -3.18
C LEU A 5 3.98 24.03 -2.95
N ARG A 6 3.82 25.00 -3.86
CA ARG A 6 4.42 26.34 -3.73
C ARG A 6 3.89 27.08 -2.50
N ASN A 7 2.58 26.96 -2.22
CA ASN A 7 1.97 27.61 -1.06
C ASN A 7 2.37 26.91 0.25
N ALA A 8 2.43 25.57 0.27
CA ALA A 8 2.91 24.80 1.41
C ALA A 8 4.36 25.14 1.77
N TRP A 9 5.22 25.39 0.76
CA TRP A 9 6.63 25.75 0.99
C TRP A 9 6.80 27.13 1.65
N LYS A 10 5.86 28.05 1.48
CA LYS A 10 5.88 29.38 2.12
C LYS A 10 5.59 29.30 3.63
N ILE A 11 4.95 28.22 4.09
CA ILE A 11 4.60 28.04 5.50
C ILE A 11 5.76 27.36 6.22
N PRO A 12 6.43 28.01 7.22
CA PRO A 12 7.64 27.47 7.84
C PRO A 12 7.49 26.08 8.48
N GLU A 13 6.34 25.81 9.12
CA GLU A 13 6.10 24.51 9.75
C GLU A 13 5.88 23.38 8.74
N LEU A 14 5.11 23.65 7.66
CA LEU A 14 4.93 22.67 6.58
C LEU A 14 6.24 22.41 5.85
N ARG A 15 7.05 23.45 5.63
CA ARG A 15 8.39 23.30 5.06
C ARG A 15 9.27 22.39 5.92
N LYS A 16 9.27 22.55 7.25
CA LYS A 16 10.02 21.66 8.17
C LYS A 16 9.56 20.20 8.03
N LYS A 17 8.25 19.96 8.00
CA LYS A 17 7.68 18.61 7.83
C LYS A 17 8.03 18.00 6.46
N ILE A 18 7.97 18.78 5.37
CA ILE A 18 8.39 18.32 4.03
C ILE A 18 9.86 17.96 4.04
N LEU A 19 10.72 18.83 4.56
CA LEU A 19 12.17 18.58 4.64
C LEU A 19 12.49 17.35 5.49
N PHE A 20 11.80 17.16 6.61
CA PHE A 20 11.95 15.98 7.44
C PHE A 20 11.57 14.69 6.68
N THR A 21 10.43 14.70 5.99
CA THR A 21 10.00 13.55 5.16
C THR A 21 11.03 13.25 4.08
N LEU A 22 11.51 14.25 3.36
CA LEU A 22 12.55 14.06 2.33
C LEU A 22 13.86 13.53 2.91
N PHE A 23 14.26 14.00 4.10
CA PHE A 23 15.45 13.52 4.79
C PHE A 23 15.34 12.04 5.17
N VAL A 24 14.18 11.61 5.71
CA VAL A 24 13.93 10.20 6.03
C VAL A 24 13.94 9.33 4.76
N LEU A 25 13.34 9.80 3.66
CA LEU A 25 13.37 9.09 2.38
C LEU A 25 14.80 8.99 1.79
N LEU A 26 15.65 9.99 2.03
CA LEU A 26 17.05 9.94 1.64
C LEU A 26 17.80 8.86 2.44
N ILE A 27 17.59 8.78 3.76
CA ILE A 27 18.17 7.70 4.61
C ILE A 27 17.70 6.34 4.11
N TYR A 28 16.39 6.19 3.82
CA TYR A 28 15.85 4.97 3.22
C TYR A 28 16.59 4.59 1.95
N ARG A 29 16.84 5.56 1.06
CA ARG A 29 17.51 5.28 -0.20
C ARG A 29 18.98 4.90 -0.01
N LEU A 30 19.70 5.55 0.90
CA LEU A 30 21.08 5.20 1.26
C LEU A 30 21.15 3.76 1.80
N GLY A 31 20.29 3.39 2.75
CA GLY A 31 20.26 2.03 3.31
C GLY A 31 19.86 0.96 2.28
N SER A 32 19.07 1.32 1.27
CA SER A 32 18.73 0.42 0.16
C SER A 32 19.91 0.15 -0.79
N CYS A 33 21.03 0.84 -0.65
CA CYS A 33 22.26 0.61 -1.43
C CYS A 33 23.30 -0.19 -0.65
N VAL A 34 23.12 -0.43 0.66
CA VAL A 34 24.08 -1.14 1.50
C VAL A 34 23.80 -2.64 1.44
N PRO A 35 24.66 -3.46 0.82
CA PRO A 35 24.45 -4.90 0.75
C PRO A 35 24.73 -5.57 2.11
N VAL A 36 24.02 -6.66 2.37
CA VAL A 36 24.25 -7.50 3.56
C VAL A 36 25.57 -8.26 3.40
N PRO A 37 26.39 -8.36 4.46
CA PRO A 37 27.63 -9.11 4.39
C PRO A 37 27.40 -10.59 4.05
N TYR A 38 28.43 -11.24 3.53
CA TYR A 38 28.47 -12.65 3.13
C TYR A 38 27.61 -13.06 1.92
N ILE A 39 26.96 -12.13 1.23
CA ILE A 39 26.17 -12.38 0.02
C ILE A 39 26.90 -11.83 -1.20
N ASN A 40 26.89 -12.61 -2.29
CA ASN A 40 27.37 -12.17 -3.59
C ASN A 40 26.22 -11.56 -4.39
N THR A 41 26.20 -10.23 -4.45
CA THR A 41 25.10 -9.46 -5.07
C THR A 41 24.99 -9.68 -6.57
N ASP A 42 26.10 -9.89 -7.28
CA ASP A 42 26.10 -10.08 -8.73
C ASP A 42 25.48 -11.43 -9.13
N VAL A 43 25.86 -12.49 -8.42
CA VAL A 43 25.31 -13.83 -8.63
C VAL A 43 23.84 -13.85 -8.26
N LEU A 44 23.45 -13.19 -7.15
CA LEU A 44 22.06 -13.09 -6.74
C LEU A 44 21.21 -12.33 -7.76
N ASN A 45 21.71 -11.23 -8.31
CA ASN A 45 20.99 -10.46 -9.33
C ASN A 45 20.79 -11.27 -10.61
N THR A 46 21.79 -12.07 -11.00
CA THR A 46 21.68 -13.01 -12.14
C THR A 46 20.62 -14.07 -11.87
N TYR A 47 20.67 -14.73 -10.71
CA TYR A 47 19.68 -15.72 -10.27
C TYR A 47 18.26 -15.12 -10.27
N PHE A 48 18.12 -13.92 -9.68
CA PHE A 48 16.85 -13.21 -9.62
C PHE A 48 16.30 -12.92 -11.02
N THR A 49 17.12 -12.42 -11.91
CA THR A 49 16.69 -12.06 -13.28
C THR A 49 16.27 -13.29 -14.09
N GLN A 50 16.96 -14.42 -13.91
CA GLN A 50 16.69 -15.65 -14.66
C GLN A 50 15.50 -16.44 -14.11
N GLN A 51 15.36 -16.55 -12.77
CA GLN A 51 14.43 -17.49 -12.13
C GLN A 51 13.24 -16.80 -11.45
N LEU A 52 13.46 -15.63 -10.81
CA LEU A 52 12.50 -15.05 -9.90
C LEU A 52 11.77 -13.80 -10.46
N SER A 53 12.22 -13.24 -11.57
CA SER A 53 11.68 -12.01 -12.13
C SER A 53 10.20 -12.11 -12.52
N ASN A 54 9.74 -13.29 -12.91
CA ASN A 54 8.37 -13.58 -13.33
C ASN A 54 7.45 -14.04 -12.19
N THR A 55 8.00 -14.23 -11.00
CA THR A 55 7.24 -14.68 -9.82
C THR A 55 6.75 -13.49 -8.99
N VAL A 56 5.96 -13.77 -7.98
CA VAL A 56 5.50 -12.78 -7.01
C VAL A 56 6.68 -12.07 -6.32
N LEU A 57 7.83 -12.74 -6.17
CA LEU A 57 9.05 -12.13 -5.63
C LEU A 57 9.58 -10.99 -6.52
N GLY A 58 9.29 -11.03 -7.84
CA GLY A 58 9.53 -9.91 -8.76
C GLY A 58 8.73 -8.66 -8.40
N LEU A 59 7.49 -8.82 -7.93
CA LEU A 59 6.67 -7.71 -7.42
C LEU A 59 7.24 -7.14 -6.11
N TYR A 60 7.70 -7.99 -5.20
CA TYR A 60 8.42 -7.56 -3.99
C TYR A 60 9.64 -6.72 -4.32
N ASN A 61 10.45 -7.18 -5.27
CA ASN A 61 11.60 -6.43 -5.74
C ASN A 61 11.20 -5.10 -6.37
N ALA A 62 10.05 -5.03 -7.04
CA ALA A 62 9.54 -3.79 -7.59
C ALA A 62 9.18 -2.77 -6.49
N MET A 63 8.53 -3.22 -5.42
CA MET A 63 8.12 -2.37 -4.30
C MET A 63 9.30 -1.93 -3.42
N SER A 64 10.32 -2.78 -3.27
CA SER A 64 11.53 -2.46 -2.51
C SER A 64 12.54 -1.58 -3.29
N GLY A 65 12.25 -1.21 -4.54
CA GLY A 65 13.16 -0.42 -5.34
C GLY A 65 14.43 -1.17 -5.76
N SER A 66 14.34 -2.48 -6.02
CA SER A 66 15.43 -3.43 -6.33
C SER A 66 16.33 -3.79 -5.13
N ALA A 67 15.98 -3.39 -3.92
CA ALA A 67 16.70 -3.76 -2.70
C ALA A 67 16.67 -5.28 -2.44
N PHE A 68 15.57 -5.95 -2.82
CA PHE A 68 15.40 -7.40 -2.67
C PHE A 68 16.38 -8.18 -3.57
N SER A 69 16.52 -7.84 -4.84
CA SER A 69 17.43 -8.54 -5.77
C SER A 69 18.91 -8.27 -5.50
N GLN A 70 19.23 -7.27 -4.68
CA GLN A 70 20.59 -6.93 -4.28
C GLN A 70 20.89 -7.36 -2.83
N ALA A 71 19.97 -8.03 -2.15
CA ALA A 71 20.10 -8.42 -0.74
C ALA A 71 20.65 -7.29 0.14
N THR A 72 20.07 -6.10 0.04
CA THR A 72 20.49 -4.97 0.88
C THR A 72 19.90 -5.07 2.28
N VAL A 73 20.35 -4.25 3.21
CA VAL A 73 19.82 -4.19 4.58
C VAL A 73 18.29 -4.01 4.59
N PHE A 74 17.75 -3.29 3.61
CA PHE A 74 16.32 -3.05 3.45
C PHE A 74 15.64 -3.98 2.43
N ALA A 75 16.23 -5.15 2.15
CA ALA A 75 15.69 -6.09 1.16
C ALA A 75 14.24 -6.52 1.45
N LEU A 76 13.88 -6.77 2.70
CA LEU A 76 12.52 -7.10 3.08
C LEU A 76 11.54 -5.91 2.93
N GLY A 77 12.08 -4.70 2.78
CA GLY A 77 11.27 -3.49 2.71
C GLY A 77 10.38 -3.32 3.94
N ILE A 78 9.23 -2.68 3.76
CA ILE A 78 8.23 -2.45 4.82
C ILE A 78 7.19 -3.59 4.90
N GLN A 79 7.37 -4.68 4.11
CA GLN A 79 6.42 -5.79 4.03
C GLN A 79 6.11 -6.48 5.37
N PRO A 80 7.10 -6.77 6.25
CA PRO A 80 6.81 -7.37 7.55
C PRO A 80 5.84 -6.52 8.38
N TYR A 81 5.97 -5.19 8.30
CA TYR A 81 5.08 -4.27 9.00
C TYR A 81 3.67 -4.22 8.36
N ILE A 82 3.58 -4.22 7.04
CA ILE A 82 2.28 -4.27 6.34
C ILE A 82 1.54 -5.54 6.72
N ASN A 83 2.22 -6.69 6.65
CA ASN A 83 1.63 -7.97 7.02
C ASN A 83 1.19 -8.00 8.49
N ALA A 84 2.02 -7.46 9.40
CA ALA A 84 1.68 -7.34 10.82
C ALA A 84 0.43 -6.46 11.02
N SER A 85 0.37 -5.31 10.37
CA SER A 85 -0.79 -4.40 10.45
C SER A 85 -2.07 -5.08 9.97
N ILE A 86 -2.02 -5.81 8.85
CA ILE A 86 -3.16 -6.56 8.32
C ILE A 86 -3.62 -7.63 9.33
N ILE A 87 -2.68 -8.41 9.85
CA ILE A 87 -2.99 -9.48 10.81
C ILE A 87 -3.64 -8.88 12.07
N ILE A 88 -3.08 -7.81 12.62
CA ILE A 88 -3.63 -7.18 13.82
C ILE A 88 -4.97 -6.53 13.55
N GLU A 89 -5.17 -5.89 12.40
CA GLU A 89 -6.46 -5.30 12.02
C GLU A 89 -7.56 -6.37 11.88
N LEU A 90 -7.23 -7.52 11.27
CA LEU A 90 -8.13 -8.67 11.21
C LEU A 90 -8.43 -9.26 12.59
N LEU A 91 -7.40 -9.38 13.44
CA LEU A 91 -7.57 -9.87 14.81
C LEU A 91 -8.39 -8.92 15.69
N CYS A 92 -8.30 -7.61 15.48
CA CYS A 92 -9.13 -6.62 16.16
C CYS A 92 -10.64 -6.79 15.83
N ILE A 93 -10.97 -7.40 14.69
CA ILE A 93 -12.38 -7.70 14.35
C ILE A 93 -12.77 -9.08 14.88
N ALA A 94 -11.86 -10.06 14.83
CA ALA A 94 -12.14 -11.43 15.22
C ALA A 94 -12.16 -11.65 16.74
N ILE A 95 -11.37 -10.88 17.49
CA ILE A 95 -11.16 -11.05 18.94
C ILE A 95 -11.80 -9.89 19.69
N PRO A 96 -12.89 -10.13 20.48
CA PRO A 96 -13.60 -9.05 21.20
C PRO A 96 -12.71 -8.25 22.16
N ALA A 97 -11.67 -8.87 22.74
CA ALA A 97 -10.74 -8.18 23.62
C ALA A 97 -9.92 -7.11 22.89
N LEU A 98 -9.47 -7.41 21.65
CA LEU A 98 -8.75 -6.46 20.81
C LEU A 98 -9.68 -5.40 20.21
N GLU A 99 -10.94 -5.77 19.91
CA GLU A 99 -11.95 -4.82 19.46
C GLU A 99 -12.21 -3.74 20.50
N ARG A 100 -12.33 -4.12 21.80
CA ARG A 100 -12.48 -3.17 22.92
C ARG A 100 -11.29 -2.23 23.00
N LEU A 101 -10.07 -2.76 22.96
CA LEU A 101 -8.85 -1.94 22.94
C LEU A 101 -8.83 -0.95 21.77
N ALA A 102 -9.35 -1.36 20.59
CA ALA A 102 -9.37 -0.50 19.40
C ALA A 102 -10.41 0.62 19.48
N LYS A 103 -11.59 0.35 20.09
CA LYS A 103 -12.75 1.23 20.03
C LYS A 103 -13.08 1.93 21.35
N GLU A 104 -12.89 1.26 22.49
CA GLU A 104 -13.34 1.74 23.81
C GLU A 104 -12.23 2.46 24.58
N ASP A 105 -10.99 1.99 24.53
CA ASP A 105 -9.87 2.53 25.32
C ASP A 105 -9.20 3.80 24.72
N GLY A 106 -9.79 4.38 23.68
CA GLY A 106 -9.35 5.66 23.10
C GLY A 106 -7.88 5.67 22.67
N GLU A 107 -7.10 6.67 23.13
CA GLU A 107 -5.69 6.85 22.76
C GLU A 107 -4.76 5.80 23.37
N GLU A 108 -5.05 5.31 24.58
CA GLU A 108 -4.24 4.27 25.22
C GLU A 108 -4.38 2.92 24.54
N GLY A 109 -5.60 2.58 24.13
CA GLY A 109 -5.86 1.35 23.36
C GLY A 109 -5.14 1.36 22.02
N LYS A 110 -5.16 2.47 21.30
CA LYS A 110 -4.41 2.64 20.04
C LYS A 110 -2.91 2.46 20.23
N LYS A 111 -2.33 3.00 21.32
CA LYS A 111 -0.90 2.82 21.64
C LYS A 111 -0.56 1.37 21.94
N LYS A 112 -1.42 0.63 22.66
CA LYS A 112 -1.24 -0.81 22.92
C LYS A 112 -1.29 -1.63 21.63
N ILE A 113 -2.25 -1.35 20.75
CA ILE A 113 -2.35 -2.02 19.43
C ILE A 113 -1.11 -1.73 18.59
N ALA A 114 -0.64 -0.47 18.54
CA ALA A 114 0.59 -0.14 17.85
C ALA A 114 1.80 -0.91 18.40
N SER A 115 1.90 -1.07 19.72
CA SER A 115 2.96 -1.88 20.34
C SER A 115 2.88 -3.36 19.94
N ILE A 116 1.68 -3.94 19.95
CA ILE A 116 1.47 -5.32 19.48
C ILE A 116 1.88 -5.46 18.01
N THR A 117 1.50 -4.51 17.16
CA THR A 117 1.90 -4.48 15.75
C THR A 117 3.42 -4.42 15.59
N ARG A 118 4.13 -3.64 16.41
CA ARG A 118 5.61 -3.56 16.40
C ARG A 118 6.24 -4.91 16.73
N TYR A 119 5.80 -5.57 17.82
CA TYR A 119 6.34 -6.89 18.20
C TYR A 119 6.04 -7.94 17.14
N THR A 120 4.82 -7.94 16.57
CA THR A 120 4.46 -8.84 15.46
C THR A 120 5.32 -8.57 14.23
N THR A 121 5.63 -7.31 13.94
CA THR A 121 6.52 -6.92 12.83
C THR A 121 7.93 -7.49 13.00
N ILE A 122 8.50 -7.42 14.21
CA ILE A 122 9.82 -7.98 14.51
C ILE A 122 9.79 -9.51 14.32
N GLY A 123 8.76 -10.18 14.82
CA GLY A 123 8.59 -11.63 14.66
C GLY A 123 8.45 -12.04 13.19
N LEU A 124 7.63 -11.33 12.41
CA LEU A 124 7.50 -11.57 10.96
C LEU A 124 8.77 -11.20 10.21
N GLY A 125 9.48 -10.15 10.61
CA GLY A 125 10.77 -9.77 10.04
C GLY A 125 11.82 -10.86 10.23
N PHE A 126 11.85 -11.49 11.41
CA PHE A 126 12.71 -12.65 11.67
C PHE A 126 12.33 -13.84 10.77
N LEU A 127 11.05 -14.21 10.72
CA LEU A 127 10.56 -15.31 9.89
C LEU A 127 10.87 -15.09 8.41
N MET A 128 10.58 -13.90 7.89
CA MET A 128 10.84 -13.56 6.49
C MET A 128 12.33 -13.46 6.17
N GLY A 129 13.15 -12.96 7.12
CA GLY A 129 14.60 -12.92 6.99
C GLY A 129 15.22 -14.32 6.96
N PHE A 130 14.77 -15.21 7.86
CA PHE A 130 15.18 -16.62 7.89
C PHE A 130 14.80 -17.33 6.59
N ALA A 131 13.66 -17.08 6.14
CA ALA A 131 13.10 -17.58 4.94
C ALA A 131 13.87 -17.13 3.67
N TYR A 132 14.24 -15.87 3.62
CA TYR A 132 15.10 -15.32 2.57
C TYR A 132 16.48 -16.03 2.59
N TYR A 133 17.06 -16.24 3.76
CA TYR A 133 18.30 -17.01 3.92
C TYR A 133 18.17 -18.45 3.39
N LEU A 134 17.07 -19.15 3.72
CA LEU A 134 16.82 -20.49 3.19
C LEU A 134 16.69 -20.50 1.66
N MET A 135 16.02 -19.50 1.08
CA MET A 135 15.91 -19.34 -0.37
C MET A 135 17.30 -19.20 -1.01
N LEU A 136 18.21 -18.40 -0.43
CA LEU A 136 19.57 -18.26 -0.95
C LEU A 136 20.33 -19.60 -0.89
N LYS A 137 20.21 -20.34 0.21
CA LYS A 137 20.83 -21.66 0.38
C LYS A 137 20.27 -22.70 -0.59
N ASN A 138 18.96 -22.71 -0.81
CA ASN A 138 18.31 -23.62 -1.75
C ASN A 138 18.68 -23.29 -3.20
N ALA A 139 18.86 -22.03 -3.56
CA ALA A 139 19.30 -21.62 -4.88
C ALA A 139 20.71 -22.15 -5.20
N GLU A 140 21.60 -22.18 -4.22
CA GLU A 140 22.92 -22.80 -4.35
C GLU A 140 22.82 -24.30 -4.58
N ALA A 141 21.98 -25.00 -3.80
CA ALA A 141 21.82 -26.45 -3.89
C ALA A 141 21.13 -26.91 -5.18
N GLN A 142 20.13 -26.18 -5.69
CA GLN A 142 19.32 -26.58 -6.84
C GLN A 142 19.86 -26.11 -8.19
N TYR A 143 20.42 -24.91 -8.23
CA TYR A 143 20.83 -24.24 -9.48
C TYR A 143 22.33 -24.00 -9.59
N GLY A 144 23.11 -24.35 -8.56
CA GLY A 144 24.57 -24.13 -8.57
C GLY A 144 25.02 -22.66 -8.47
N PHE A 145 24.11 -21.75 -8.11
CA PHE A 145 24.47 -20.35 -7.90
C PHE A 145 25.13 -20.17 -6.51
N ALA A 146 26.44 -20.04 -6.46
CA ALA A 146 27.19 -19.76 -5.22
C ALA A 146 26.90 -18.33 -4.74
N ILE A 147 25.70 -18.10 -4.17
CA ILE A 147 25.25 -16.79 -3.71
C ILE A 147 25.85 -16.47 -2.34
N LEU A 148 26.04 -17.48 -1.47
CA LEU A 148 26.63 -17.31 -0.17
C LEU A 148 28.15 -17.44 -0.26
N LYS A 149 28.88 -16.41 0.14
CA LYS A 149 30.37 -16.43 0.16
C LYS A 149 30.93 -17.42 1.17
N GLN A 150 30.21 -17.65 2.25
CA GLN A 150 30.58 -18.59 3.34
C GLN A 150 29.33 -19.21 3.93
N THR A 151 29.25 -20.53 3.98
CA THR A 151 28.16 -21.30 4.58
C THR A 151 28.52 -21.67 6.03
N GLY A 152 28.23 -20.79 6.95
CA GLY A 152 28.41 -21.01 8.39
C GLY A 152 27.15 -20.66 9.18
N PHE A 153 26.95 -21.32 10.34
CA PHE A 153 25.80 -21.00 11.21
C PHE A 153 25.80 -19.52 11.63
N LEU A 154 26.95 -19.01 12.05
CA LEU A 154 27.09 -17.60 12.47
C LEU A 154 26.77 -16.62 11.32
N ASN A 155 27.20 -16.94 10.08
CA ASN A 155 26.93 -16.11 8.92
C ASN A 155 25.45 -16.09 8.60
N GLY A 156 24.74 -17.21 8.72
CA GLY A 156 23.29 -17.27 8.59
C GLY A 156 22.57 -16.41 9.63
N VAL A 157 22.99 -16.49 10.88
CA VAL A 157 22.43 -15.65 11.97
C VAL A 157 22.65 -14.15 11.68
N VAL A 158 23.85 -13.75 11.24
CA VAL A 158 24.15 -12.35 10.89
C VAL A 158 23.24 -11.87 9.74
N ILE A 159 23.06 -12.66 8.70
CA ILE A 159 22.19 -12.32 7.58
C ILE A 159 20.74 -12.11 8.05
N VAL A 160 20.19 -13.06 8.81
CA VAL A 160 18.80 -13.02 9.30
C VAL A 160 18.58 -11.83 10.24
N VAL A 161 19.49 -11.61 11.20
CA VAL A 161 19.41 -10.48 12.12
C VAL A 161 19.53 -9.14 11.39
N THR A 162 20.37 -9.05 10.36
CA THR A 162 20.50 -7.83 9.56
C THR A 162 19.21 -7.50 8.81
N PHE A 163 18.55 -8.48 8.20
CA PHE A 163 17.25 -8.28 7.55
C PHE A 163 16.14 -7.89 8.53
N MET A 164 16.09 -8.56 9.68
CA MET A 164 15.14 -8.23 10.74
C MET A 164 15.36 -6.80 11.28
N ALA A 165 16.61 -6.42 11.54
CA ALA A 165 16.96 -5.08 11.98
C ALA A 165 16.61 -4.02 10.93
N GLY A 166 16.87 -4.29 9.66
CA GLY A 166 16.52 -3.41 8.55
C GLY A 166 15.00 -3.18 8.45
N ALA A 167 14.19 -4.24 8.53
CA ALA A 167 12.74 -4.14 8.52
C ALA A 167 12.20 -3.36 9.73
N SER A 168 12.76 -3.60 10.92
CA SER A 168 12.38 -2.89 12.15
C SER A 168 12.75 -1.40 12.09
N PHE A 169 13.89 -1.07 11.48
CA PHE A 169 14.30 0.31 11.27
C PHE A 169 13.40 1.04 10.26
N LEU A 170 12.98 0.36 9.19
CA LEU A 170 12.02 0.90 8.24
C LEU A 170 10.65 1.16 8.87
N MET A 171 10.18 0.26 9.73
CA MET A 171 8.96 0.46 10.52
C MET A 171 9.07 1.74 11.35
N TRP A 172 10.17 1.88 12.12
CA TRP A 172 10.41 3.07 12.92
C TRP A 172 10.47 4.35 12.07
N MET A 173 11.14 4.32 10.91
CA MET A 173 11.17 5.45 9.99
C MET A 173 9.76 5.83 9.49
N GLY A 174 8.92 4.84 9.18
CA GLY A 174 7.52 5.07 8.78
C GLY A 174 6.72 5.75 9.88
N GLU A 175 6.88 5.33 11.13
CA GLU A 175 6.24 5.96 12.30
C GLU A 175 6.73 7.39 12.51
N GLN A 176 8.03 7.66 12.34
CA GLN A 176 8.59 9.01 12.43
C GLN A 176 8.00 9.95 11.35
N ILE A 177 7.77 9.47 10.14
CA ILE A 177 7.10 10.27 9.11
C ILE A 177 5.65 10.57 9.52
N ASN A 178 4.93 9.61 10.12
CA ASN A 178 3.56 9.83 10.60
C ASN A 178 3.49 10.92 11.68
N GLU A 179 4.48 10.98 12.58
CA GLU A 179 4.51 11.91 13.71
C GLU A 179 5.03 13.30 13.31
N PHE A 180 6.16 13.36 12.63
CA PHE A 180 6.87 14.62 12.34
C PHE A 180 6.85 15.02 10.86
N GLY A 181 6.38 14.15 9.97
CA GLY A 181 6.35 14.36 8.53
C GLY A 181 5.00 14.78 7.97
N ILE A 182 4.80 14.47 6.70
CA ILE A 182 3.56 14.71 5.95
C ILE A 182 3.09 13.41 5.31
N GLY A 183 1.79 13.13 5.45
CA GLY A 183 1.15 11.95 4.87
C GLY A 183 1.39 10.68 5.66
N ASN A 184 1.08 9.54 5.05
CA ASN A 184 1.29 8.22 5.66
C ASN A 184 2.72 7.74 5.40
N GLY A 185 3.52 7.54 6.45
CA GLY A 185 4.93 7.18 6.34
C GLY A 185 5.19 5.86 5.63
N ILE A 186 4.33 4.86 5.85
CA ILE A 186 4.41 3.56 5.16
C ILE A 186 4.24 3.73 3.66
N SER A 187 3.19 4.45 3.28
CA SER A 187 2.89 4.76 1.89
C SER A 187 4.01 5.58 1.23
N MET A 188 4.62 6.50 1.98
CA MET A 188 5.74 7.33 1.49
C MET A 188 7.01 6.50 1.24
N ILE A 189 7.32 5.52 2.10
CA ILE A 189 8.45 4.60 1.89
C ILE A 189 8.21 3.72 0.66
N LEU A 190 7.01 3.17 0.50
CA LEU A 190 6.63 2.41 -0.70
C LEU A 190 6.73 3.27 -1.97
N PHE A 191 6.21 4.49 -1.91
CA PHE A 191 6.32 5.46 -3.00
C PHE A 191 7.78 5.70 -3.40
N ALA A 192 8.66 5.96 -2.44
CA ALA A 192 10.09 6.17 -2.70
C ALA A 192 10.77 4.94 -3.32
N GLY A 193 10.43 3.73 -2.85
CA GLY A 193 10.91 2.47 -3.43
C GLY A 193 10.52 2.34 -4.91
N ILE A 194 9.25 2.55 -5.22
CA ILE A 194 8.74 2.41 -6.59
C ILE A 194 9.29 3.49 -7.51
N VAL A 195 9.26 4.76 -7.09
CA VAL A 195 9.74 5.89 -7.89
C VAL A 195 11.22 5.76 -8.21
N SER A 196 12.03 5.19 -7.32
CA SER A 196 13.46 4.98 -7.54
C SER A 196 13.79 4.08 -8.74
N ARG A 197 12.83 3.26 -9.22
CA ARG A 197 12.99 2.40 -10.39
C ARG A 197 12.57 3.06 -11.71
N ILE A 198 11.85 4.17 -11.66
CA ILE A 198 11.37 4.86 -12.87
C ILE A 198 12.51 5.20 -13.83
N PRO A 199 13.68 5.77 -13.39
CA PRO A 199 14.77 6.07 -14.28
C PRO A 199 15.32 4.82 -15.01
N SER A 200 15.42 3.68 -14.30
CA SER A 200 15.89 2.43 -14.91
C SER A 200 14.89 1.84 -15.91
N LEU A 201 13.59 1.98 -15.66
CA LEU A 201 12.53 1.58 -16.58
C LEU A 201 12.56 2.44 -17.86
N ILE A 202 12.68 3.75 -17.70
CA ILE A 202 12.84 4.68 -18.83
C ILE A 202 14.09 4.33 -19.64
N GLY A 203 15.23 4.10 -18.98
CA GLY A 203 16.47 3.69 -19.65
C GLY A 203 16.31 2.41 -20.49
N ARG A 204 15.56 1.41 -19.98
CA ARG A 204 15.28 0.16 -20.72
C ARG A 204 14.33 0.37 -21.91
N LEU A 205 13.39 1.28 -21.83
CA LEU A 205 12.51 1.63 -22.96
C LEU A 205 13.31 2.26 -24.11
N PHE A 206 14.36 3.03 -23.81
CA PHE A 206 15.21 3.69 -24.81
C PHE A 206 16.41 2.85 -25.25
N SER A 207 16.77 1.77 -24.53
CA SER A 207 17.95 0.92 -24.86
C SER A 207 17.74 -0.06 -26.03
N GLY A 208 16.64 0.06 -26.79
CA GLY A 208 16.35 -0.82 -27.92
C GLY A 208 15.81 -2.19 -27.57
N ALA A 209 15.56 -2.48 -26.27
CA ALA A 209 14.93 -3.74 -25.83
C ALA A 209 13.51 -3.92 -26.36
N VAL A 210 12.86 -2.82 -26.74
CA VAL A 210 11.51 -2.79 -27.29
C VAL A 210 11.48 -1.89 -28.51
N LYS A 211 10.70 -2.23 -29.53
CA LYS A 211 10.52 -1.40 -30.73
C LYS A 211 9.99 -0.01 -30.32
N TRP A 212 10.53 1.06 -30.90
CA TRP A 212 10.26 2.44 -30.51
C TRP A 212 8.77 2.81 -30.48
N TYR A 213 7.96 2.28 -31.41
CA TYR A 213 6.51 2.54 -31.45
C TYR A 213 5.77 1.84 -30.28
N VAL A 214 6.25 0.67 -29.84
CA VAL A 214 5.70 -0.02 -28.63
C VAL A 214 6.07 0.75 -27.37
N ALA A 215 7.27 1.31 -27.30
CA ALA A 215 7.70 2.13 -26.16
C ALA A 215 6.83 3.40 -26.03
N ILE A 216 6.52 4.08 -27.15
CA ILE A 216 5.62 5.24 -27.16
C ILE A 216 4.19 4.83 -26.76
N LEU A 217 3.67 3.73 -27.29
CA LEU A 217 2.34 3.23 -26.95
C LEU A 217 2.23 2.91 -25.45
N LEU A 218 3.26 2.29 -24.87
CA LEU A 218 3.31 2.00 -23.45
C LEU A 218 3.36 3.27 -22.59
N ALA A 219 4.18 4.24 -22.96
CA ALA A 219 4.26 5.52 -22.27
C ALA A 219 2.92 6.26 -22.29
N LEU A 220 2.26 6.30 -23.44
CA LEU A 220 0.94 6.92 -23.60
C LEU A 220 -0.13 6.16 -22.80
N GLY A 221 -0.10 4.83 -22.82
CA GLY A 221 -0.97 3.97 -22.02
C GLY A 221 -0.79 4.21 -20.51
N MET A 222 0.45 4.32 -20.03
CA MET A 222 0.73 4.67 -18.62
C MET A 222 0.16 6.04 -18.25
N LEU A 223 0.35 7.06 -19.09
CA LEU A 223 -0.22 8.40 -18.84
C LEU A 223 -1.74 8.36 -18.77
N LEU A 224 -2.38 7.59 -19.65
CA LEU A 224 -3.83 7.43 -19.66
C LEU A 224 -4.33 6.72 -18.41
N ILE A 225 -3.64 5.66 -17.96
CA ILE A 225 -3.94 4.97 -16.69
C ILE A 225 -3.79 5.94 -15.51
N MET A 226 -2.71 6.72 -15.45
CA MET A 226 -2.50 7.72 -14.38
C MET A 226 -3.65 8.76 -14.37
N ALA A 227 -4.03 9.30 -15.52
CA ALA A 227 -5.14 10.25 -15.64
C ALA A 227 -6.46 9.63 -15.17
N PHE A 228 -6.71 8.37 -15.54
CA PHE A 228 -7.90 7.63 -15.11
C PHE A 228 -7.92 7.39 -13.59
N ILE A 229 -6.78 7.01 -12.99
CA ILE A 229 -6.66 6.86 -11.53
C ILE A 229 -6.97 8.18 -10.83
N VAL A 230 -6.38 9.30 -11.29
CA VAL A 230 -6.62 10.63 -10.72
C VAL A 230 -8.10 11.02 -10.80
N PHE A 231 -8.73 10.76 -11.95
CA PHE A 231 -10.14 11.07 -12.17
C PHE A 231 -11.04 10.31 -11.20
N ILE A 232 -10.88 8.99 -11.09
CA ILE A 232 -11.70 8.15 -10.20
C ILE A 232 -11.43 8.44 -8.72
N THR A 233 -10.16 8.63 -8.32
CA THR A 233 -9.80 8.91 -6.92
C THR A 233 -10.33 10.25 -6.41
N ASN A 234 -10.53 11.21 -7.32
CA ASN A 234 -11.14 12.51 -6.99
C ASN A 234 -12.66 12.52 -7.15
N SER A 235 -13.25 11.48 -7.73
CA SER A 235 -14.69 11.38 -7.91
C SER A 235 -15.39 11.12 -6.58
N GLU A 236 -16.49 11.84 -6.32
CA GLU A 236 -17.28 11.73 -5.11
C GLU A 236 -18.78 11.71 -5.41
N ARG A 237 -19.53 10.91 -4.66
CA ARG A 237 -20.99 10.96 -4.64
C ARG A 237 -21.45 11.92 -3.57
N ARG A 238 -22.10 13.00 -3.94
CA ARG A 238 -22.64 14.01 -3.03
C ARG A 238 -24.07 13.65 -2.65
N ILE A 239 -24.32 13.35 -1.38
CA ILE A 239 -25.66 13.09 -0.84
C ILE A 239 -26.16 14.41 -0.23
N PRO A 240 -27.32 14.94 -0.67
CA PRO A 240 -27.86 16.18 -0.10
C PRO A 240 -28.30 15.95 1.35
N VAL A 241 -27.88 16.83 2.24
CA VAL A 241 -28.26 16.85 3.64
C VAL A 241 -28.86 18.21 3.95
N GLN A 242 -30.01 18.23 4.59
CA GLN A 242 -30.68 19.46 5.05
C GLN A 242 -30.62 19.54 6.57
N TYR A 243 -30.33 20.71 7.09
CA TYR A 243 -30.37 20.97 8.52
C TYR A 243 -31.66 21.75 8.86
N ALA A 244 -32.32 21.34 9.94
CA ALA A 244 -33.50 22.00 10.43
C ALA A 244 -33.17 23.46 10.82
N LYS A 245 -34.06 24.39 10.44
CA LYS A 245 -33.95 25.77 10.86
C LYS A 245 -34.19 25.87 12.37
N ARG A 246 -33.25 26.45 13.11
CA ARG A 246 -33.45 26.80 14.53
C ARG A 246 -33.68 28.27 14.67
N VAL A 247 -34.76 28.65 15.35
CA VAL A 247 -35.03 30.03 15.74
C VAL A 247 -34.51 30.21 17.17
N VAL A 248 -33.52 31.08 17.35
CA VAL A 248 -33.02 31.47 18.67
C VAL A 248 -33.29 32.96 18.84
N GLY A 249 -34.33 33.28 19.60
CA GLY A 249 -34.85 34.64 19.75
C GLY A 249 -35.43 35.16 18.44
N ARG A 250 -35.01 36.36 18.01
CA ARG A 250 -35.45 37.00 16.73
C ARG A 250 -34.61 36.61 15.50
N LYS A 251 -33.54 35.83 15.67
CA LYS A 251 -32.66 35.42 14.56
C LYS A 251 -32.88 33.95 14.18
N MET A 252 -33.08 33.71 12.88
CA MET A 252 -33.13 32.39 12.29
C MET A 252 -31.71 31.91 12.02
N TYR A 253 -31.32 30.80 12.68
CA TYR A 253 -30.07 30.06 12.42
C TYR A 253 -30.38 28.72 11.75
N GLY A 254 -29.62 28.36 10.72
CA GLY A 254 -29.76 27.09 10.00
C GLY A 254 -30.57 27.19 8.71
N GLY A 255 -30.89 26.07 8.12
CA GLY A 255 -31.55 25.98 6.81
C GLY A 255 -30.55 25.95 5.65
N GLN A 256 -29.25 25.81 5.92
CA GLN A 256 -28.26 25.54 4.87
C GLN A 256 -28.40 24.09 4.41
N SER A 257 -28.58 23.92 3.11
CA SER A 257 -28.40 22.62 2.47
C SER A 257 -26.91 22.38 2.25
N THR A 258 -26.39 21.29 2.76
CA THR A 258 -25.01 20.85 2.54
C THR A 258 -25.01 19.47 1.90
N PHE A 259 -23.85 18.97 1.55
CA PHE A 259 -23.71 17.66 0.96
C PHE A 259 -22.78 16.79 1.82
N LEU A 260 -23.14 15.52 1.98
CA LEU A 260 -22.26 14.49 2.51
C LEU A 260 -21.45 13.90 1.33
N PRO A 261 -20.15 14.23 1.19
CA PRO A 261 -19.34 13.70 0.10
C PRO A 261 -18.88 12.28 0.44
N ILE A 262 -19.22 11.30 -0.40
CA ILE A 262 -18.71 9.92 -0.32
C ILE A 262 -17.80 9.70 -1.51
N LYS A 263 -16.51 9.49 -1.25
CA LYS A 263 -15.52 9.24 -2.32
C LYS A 263 -15.78 7.88 -2.98
N VAL A 264 -15.56 7.78 -4.29
CA VAL A 264 -15.68 6.52 -5.02
C VAL A 264 -14.62 5.51 -4.58
N ASN A 265 -13.40 5.97 -4.39
CA ASN A 265 -12.32 5.18 -3.79
C ASN A 265 -12.14 5.58 -2.33
N MET A 266 -12.98 5.02 -1.43
CA MET A 266 -12.90 5.30 0.00
C MET A 266 -11.72 4.62 0.67
N SER A 267 -11.40 3.42 0.20
CA SER A 267 -10.36 2.56 0.79
C SER A 267 -8.94 2.94 0.36
N GLY A 268 -8.78 3.89 -0.59
CA GLY A 268 -7.48 4.27 -1.10
C GLY A 268 -6.76 3.12 -1.83
N VAL A 269 -5.49 2.96 -1.54
CA VAL A 269 -4.60 1.95 -2.15
C VAL A 269 -4.49 0.69 -1.28
N LEU A 270 -4.90 0.73 -0.01
CA LEU A 270 -4.71 -0.34 0.97
C LEU A 270 -5.27 -1.69 0.54
N PRO A 271 -6.48 -1.81 -0.04
CA PRO A 271 -7.00 -3.10 -0.49
C PRO A 271 -6.11 -3.81 -1.51
N VAL A 272 -5.46 -3.05 -2.40
CA VAL A 272 -4.56 -3.61 -3.41
C VAL A 272 -3.27 -4.13 -2.76
N ILE A 273 -2.74 -3.38 -1.79
CA ILE A 273 -1.55 -3.77 -1.03
C ILE A 273 -1.84 -5.05 -0.21
N PHE A 274 -3.02 -5.12 0.43
CA PHE A 274 -3.45 -6.28 1.22
C PHE A 274 -3.68 -7.51 0.34
N ALA A 275 -4.39 -7.35 -0.77
CA ALA A 275 -4.58 -8.43 -1.73
C ALA A 275 -3.25 -8.97 -2.26
N GLN A 276 -2.30 -8.08 -2.56
CA GLN A 276 -0.97 -8.46 -3.03
C GLN A 276 -0.16 -9.17 -1.94
N SER A 277 -0.23 -8.69 -0.70
CA SER A 277 0.47 -9.32 0.43
C SER A 277 -0.02 -10.74 0.66
N ILE A 278 -1.35 -10.98 0.64
CA ILE A 278 -1.91 -12.33 0.80
C ILE A 278 -1.64 -13.20 -0.42
N ALA A 279 -1.77 -12.68 -1.63
CA ALA A 279 -1.46 -13.44 -2.85
C ALA A 279 0.02 -13.87 -2.91
N SER A 280 0.92 -13.13 -2.24
CA SER A 280 2.34 -13.43 -2.18
C SER A 280 2.72 -14.45 -1.11
N LEU A 281 1.91 -14.66 -0.06
CA LEU A 281 2.23 -15.55 1.06
C LEU A 281 2.52 -17.01 0.60
N PRO A 282 1.68 -17.65 -0.24
CA PRO A 282 1.95 -19.01 -0.65
C PRO A 282 3.24 -19.15 -1.46
N ALA A 283 3.51 -18.22 -2.39
CA ALA A 283 4.75 -18.23 -3.16
C ALA A 283 5.99 -18.04 -2.26
N THR A 284 5.84 -17.22 -1.22
CA THR A 284 6.88 -17.02 -0.21
C THR A 284 7.13 -18.30 0.58
N ILE A 285 6.08 -18.99 1.03
CA ILE A 285 6.19 -20.28 1.76
C ILE A 285 6.91 -21.32 0.91
N ILE A 286 6.61 -21.43 -0.38
CA ILE A 286 7.26 -22.38 -1.28
C ILE A 286 8.73 -22.04 -1.50
N ALA A 287 9.05 -20.75 -1.67
CA ALA A 287 10.44 -20.32 -1.77
C ALA A 287 11.26 -20.71 -0.51
N PHE A 288 10.60 -20.88 0.63
CA PHE A 288 11.21 -21.28 1.91
C PHE A 288 11.39 -22.79 2.07
N THR A 289 10.34 -23.54 1.75
CA THR A 289 10.36 -25.01 1.92
C THR A 289 11.17 -25.71 0.84
N GLY A 290 11.53 -25.00 -0.23
CA GLY A 290 12.04 -25.60 -1.46
C GLY A 290 10.93 -26.33 -2.22
N THR A 291 11.08 -26.47 -3.52
CA THR A 291 10.21 -27.34 -4.31
C THR A 291 10.48 -28.78 -3.89
N GLY A 292 9.74 -29.26 -2.91
CA GLY A 292 9.74 -30.68 -2.56
C GLY A 292 9.33 -31.49 -3.78
N THR A 293 9.82 -32.73 -3.89
CA THR A 293 9.61 -33.68 -4.98
C THR A 293 8.15 -34.08 -5.24
N SER A 294 7.18 -33.32 -4.79
CA SER A 294 5.75 -33.59 -4.95
C SER A 294 5.20 -32.87 -6.19
N LYS A 295 4.67 -33.64 -7.13
CA LYS A 295 3.94 -33.15 -8.33
C LYS A 295 2.86 -32.10 -8.01
N PHE A 296 2.31 -32.12 -6.80
CA PHE A 296 1.32 -31.13 -6.33
C PHE A 296 1.93 -29.73 -6.19
N TRP A 297 3.14 -29.61 -5.61
CA TRP A 297 3.83 -28.34 -5.45
C TRP A 297 4.29 -27.74 -6.77
N ASP A 298 4.73 -28.59 -7.73
CA ASP A 298 5.10 -28.15 -9.07
C ASP A 298 3.88 -27.64 -9.84
N TRP A 299 2.74 -28.33 -9.70
CA TRP A 299 1.46 -27.87 -10.27
C TRP A 299 1.03 -26.52 -9.68
N MET A 300 1.09 -26.39 -8.35
CA MET A 300 0.75 -25.13 -7.65
C MET A 300 1.66 -23.98 -8.10
N ASN A 301 2.98 -24.23 -8.23
CA ASN A 301 3.93 -23.22 -8.68
C ASN A 301 3.62 -22.75 -10.11
N THR A 302 3.30 -23.66 -11.00
CA THR A 302 3.08 -23.35 -12.42
C THR A 302 1.73 -22.69 -12.67
N TYR A 303 0.68 -23.12 -11.97
CA TYR A 303 -0.69 -22.68 -12.27
C TYR A 303 -1.27 -21.67 -11.30
N VAL A 304 -0.85 -21.64 -10.04
CA VAL A 304 -1.44 -20.78 -9.01
C VAL A 304 -0.54 -19.62 -8.65
N PHE A 305 0.78 -19.79 -8.63
CA PHE A 305 1.72 -18.77 -8.13
C PHE A 305 2.51 -18.05 -9.21
N ASP A 306 2.43 -18.52 -10.46
CA ASP A 306 2.96 -17.73 -11.57
C ASP A 306 2.04 -16.51 -11.81
N THR A 307 2.61 -15.33 -11.76
CA THR A 307 1.89 -14.06 -12.00
C THR A 307 1.26 -13.97 -13.39
N LYS A 308 1.68 -14.82 -14.33
CA LYS A 308 1.13 -14.92 -15.69
C LYS A 308 -0.04 -15.91 -15.78
N SER A 309 -0.25 -16.71 -14.76
CA SER A 309 -1.33 -17.70 -14.76
C SER A 309 -2.70 -17.03 -14.70
N ALA A 310 -3.64 -17.54 -15.50
CA ALA A 310 -5.03 -17.08 -15.44
C ALA A 310 -5.65 -17.29 -14.05
N VAL A 311 -5.28 -18.36 -13.35
CA VAL A 311 -5.75 -18.66 -11.99
C VAL A 311 -5.29 -17.57 -11.01
N TYR A 312 -4.00 -17.18 -11.06
CA TYR A 312 -3.48 -16.08 -10.24
C TYR A 312 -4.23 -14.78 -10.49
N ILE A 313 -4.44 -14.41 -11.75
CA ILE A 313 -5.13 -13.17 -12.14
C ILE A 313 -6.56 -13.15 -11.60
N VAL A 314 -7.30 -14.27 -11.73
CA VAL A 314 -8.67 -14.39 -11.23
C VAL A 314 -8.73 -14.34 -9.70
N CYS A 315 -7.86 -15.09 -9.03
CA CYS A 315 -7.78 -15.06 -7.57
C CYS A 315 -7.42 -13.65 -7.06
N TYR A 316 -6.46 -12.98 -7.70
CA TYR A 316 -6.05 -11.63 -7.34
C TYR A 316 -7.16 -10.61 -7.55
N PHE A 317 -7.94 -10.74 -8.65
CA PHE A 317 -9.14 -9.93 -8.90
C PHE A 317 -10.15 -10.04 -7.77
N PHE A 318 -10.50 -11.25 -7.37
CA PHE A 318 -11.46 -11.47 -6.27
C PHE A 318 -10.91 -11.04 -4.91
N LEU A 319 -9.61 -11.21 -4.65
CA LEU A 319 -8.98 -10.72 -3.43
C LEU A 319 -9.07 -9.20 -3.33
N ILE A 320 -8.81 -8.46 -4.39
CA ILE A 320 -8.94 -6.99 -4.38
C ILE A 320 -10.37 -6.58 -4.06
N ILE A 321 -11.37 -7.23 -4.66
CA ILE A 321 -12.78 -6.95 -4.38
C ILE A 321 -13.12 -7.25 -2.93
N ALA A 322 -12.73 -8.43 -2.42
CA ALA A 322 -12.98 -8.84 -1.05
C ALA A 322 -12.36 -7.86 -0.03
N PHE A 323 -11.09 -7.48 -0.23
CA PHE A 323 -10.43 -6.50 0.65
C PHE A 323 -11.00 -5.09 0.52
N SER A 324 -11.47 -4.69 -0.65
CA SER A 324 -12.14 -3.40 -0.82
C SER A 324 -13.44 -3.32 -0.01
N TYR A 325 -14.24 -4.37 -0.03
CA TYR A 325 -15.44 -4.46 0.80
C TYR A 325 -15.11 -4.54 2.29
N PHE A 326 -14.15 -5.39 2.64
CA PHE A 326 -13.68 -5.52 4.02
C PHE A 326 -13.26 -4.16 4.58
N TYR A 327 -12.39 -3.45 3.89
CA TYR A 327 -11.88 -2.16 4.33
C TYR A 327 -12.97 -1.08 4.39
N ALA A 328 -13.89 -1.08 3.44
CA ALA A 328 -15.01 -0.15 3.46
C ALA A 328 -15.92 -0.36 4.70
N THR A 329 -16.15 -1.61 5.11
CA THR A 329 -16.96 -1.92 6.32
C THR A 329 -16.25 -1.55 7.62
N VAL A 330 -14.92 -1.65 7.65
CA VAL A 330 -14.11 -1.24 8.82
C VAL A 330 -14.05 0.27 8.97
N GLN A 331 -13.87 0.97 7.86
CA GLN A 331 -13.63 2.41 7.86
C GLN A 331 -14.93 3.23 8.03
N PHE A 332 -16.06 2.72 7.57
CA PHE A 332 -17.32 3.43 7.58
C PHE A 332 -18.37 2.72 8.42
N ASN A 333 -18.85 3.41 9.46
CA ASN A 333 -19.98 2.98 10.27
C ASN A 333 -21.24 3.80 9.89
N PRO A 334 -22.14 3.26 9.03
CA PRO A 334 -23.34 3.97 8.59
C PRO A 334 -24.27 4.38 9.74
N ILE A 335 -24.29 3.57 10.81
CA ILE A 335 -25.14 3.83 12.00
C ILE A 335 -24.63 5.07 12.74
N GLU A 336 -23.32 5.16 12.91
CA GLU A 336 -22.69 6.29 13.58
C GLU A 336 -22.88 7.60 12.78
N ILE A 337 -22.70 7.54 11.45
CA ILE A 337 -22.94 8.68 10.57
C ILE A 337 -24.40 9.15 10.66
N ALA A 338 -25.36 8.23 10.60
CA ALA A 338 -26.78 8.55 10.71
C ALA A 338 -27.14 9.14 12.08
N ASN A 339 -26.56 8.63 13.16
CA ASN A 339 -26.74 9.15 14.52
C ASN A 339 -26.12 10.54 14.69
N ASN A 340 -24.94 10.79 14.13
CA ASN A 340 -24.28 12.08 14.15
C ASN A 340 -25.09 13.13 13.35
N LEU A 341 -25.63 12.76 12.18
CA LEU A 341 -26.56 13.60 11.43
C LEU A 341 -27.79 13.95 12.27
N LYS A 342 -28.44 12.95 12.90
CA LYS A 342 -29.60 13.14 13.75
C LYS A 342 -29.31 14.07 14.94
N LYS A 343 -28.17 13.85 15.64
CA LYS A 343 -27.77 14.70 16.78
C LYS A 343 -27.58 16.15 16.38
N ASN A 344 -27.05 16.39 15.17
CA ASN A 344 -26.82 17.75 14.64
C ASN A 344 -28.04 18.36 13.95
N GLY A 345 -29.23 17.69 14.01
CA GLY A 345 -30.46 18.18 13.38
C GLY A 345 -30.44 18.09 11.84
N GLY A 346 -29.53 17.30 11.27
CA GLY A 346 -29.44 17.04 9.84
C GLY A 346 -30.30 15.83 9.42
N PHE A 347 -30.87 15.89 8.23
CA PHE A 347 -31.63 14.78 7.65
C PHE A 347 -31.39 14.71 6.12
N ILE A 348 -31.54 13.52 5.58
CA ILE A 348 -31.50 13.30 4.13
C ILE A 348 -32.92 13.42 3.58
N PRO A 349 -33.18 14.29 2.59
CA PRO A 349 -34.51 14.42 2.00
C PRO A 349 -35.06 13.06 1.52
N GLY A 350 -36.29 12.74 1.91
CA GLY A 350 -36.95 11.49 1.58
C GLY A 350 -36.71 10.32 2.55
N PHE A 351 -35.84 10.49 3.56
CA PHE A 351 -35.57 9.45 4.57
C PHE A 351 -35.79 9.98 5.99
N ARG A 352 -36.44 9.14 6.85
CA ARG A 352 -36.58 9.48 8.27
C ARG A 352 -35.24 9.42 8.98
N PRO A 353 -34.89 10.36 9.87
CA PRO A 353 -33.68 10.30 10.68
C PRO A 353 -33.58 9.02 11.51
N GLY A 354 -32.38 8.43 11.59
CA GLY A 354 -32.10 7.22 12.33
C GLY A 354 -31.86 6.00 11.44
N LYS A 355 -32.43 4.84 11.78
CA LYS A 355 -32.22 3.56 11.09
C LYS A 355 -32.47 3.63 9.56
N PRO A 356 -33.56 4.22 9.04
CA PRO A 356 -33.79 4.32 7.60
C PRO A 356 -32.70 5.12 6.86
N THR A 357 -32.16 6.15 7.51
CA THR A 357 -31.02 6.93 6.98
C THR A 357 -29.74 6.09 6.96
N ALA A 358 -29.48 5.28 8.02
CA ALA A 358 -28.34 4.36 8.05
C ALA A 358 -28.42 3.31 6.94
N ASP A 359 -29.59 2.71 6.74
CA ASP A 359 -29.84 1.71 5.69
C ASP A 359 -29.66 2.29 4.28
N PHE A 360 -30.08 3.53 4.07
CA PHE A 360 -29.84 4.23 2.81
C PHE A 360 -28.36 4.48 2.57
N ILE A 361 -27.64 5.01 3.57
CA ILE A 361 -26.19 5.25 3.50
C ILE A 361 -25.46 3.95 3.23
N LEU A 362 -25.80 2.85 3.90
CA LEU A 362 -25.23 1.52 3.69
C LEU A 362 -25.40 1.05 2.24
N LYS A 363 -26.61 1.19 1.67
CA LYS A 363 -26.88 0.83 0.26
C LYS A 363 -26.02 1.66 -0.71
N VAL A 364 -25.85 2.95 -0.44
CA VAL A 364 -25.03 3.83 -1.27
C VAL A 364 -23.56 3.44 -1.17
N ILE A 365 -23.04 3.21 0.06
CA ILE A 365 -21.66 2.78 0.29
C ILE A 365 -21.38 1.47 -0.46
N ASN A 366 -22.23 0.45 -0.31
CA ASN A 366 -22.04 -0.85 -0.97
C ASN A 366 -21.97 -0.73 -2.50
N LYS A 367 -22.82 0.09 -3.12
CA LYS A 367 -22.80 0.31 -4.57
C LYS A 367 -21.53 1.05 -5.02
N ILE A 368 -21.11 2.06 -4.28
CA ILE A 368 -19.91 2.83 -4.57
C ILE A 368 -18.66 1.97 -4.38
N THR A 369 -18.62 1.17 -3.30
CA THR A 369 -17.52 0.24 -3.02
C THR A 369 -17.38 -0.80 -4.13
N LEU A 370 -18.49 -1.35 -4.64
CA LEU A 370 -18.44 -2.28 -5.78
C LEU A 370 -17.75 -1.64 -6.99
N PHE A 371 -18.19 -0.42 -7.34
CA PHE A 371 -17.60 0.29 -8.48
C PHE A 371 -16.11 0.61 -8.25
N GLY A 372 -15.76 1.09 -7.04
CA GLY A 372 -14.38 1.34 -6.64
C GLY A 372 -13.51 0.08 -6.63
N ALA A 373 -14.04 -1.05 -6.14
CA ALA A 373 -13.34 -2.32 -6.12
C ALA A 373 -13.08 -2.88 -7.53
N LEU A 374 -14.09 -2.82 -8.42
CA LEU A 374 -13.94 -3.22 -9.82
C LEU A 374 -12.89 -2.36 -10.54
N TYR A 375 -12.95 -1.05 -10.33
CA TYR A 375 -11.97 -0.12 -10.86
C TYR A 375 -10.54 -0.49 -10.41
N LEU A 376 -10.32 -0.66 -9.09
CA LEU A 376 -9.02 -1.03 -8.54
C LEU A 376 -8.53 -2.37 -9.10
N ALA A 377 -9.39 -3.36 -9.18
CA ALA A 377 -9.06 -4.68 -9.70
C ALA A 377 -8.66 -4.62 -11.19
N ILE A 378 -9.41 -3.91 -12.03
CA ILE A 378 -9.11 -3.74 -13.44
C ILE A 378 -7.77 -3.02 -13.63
N VAL A 379 -7.55 -1.90 -12.94
CA VAL A 379 -6.32 -1.13 -13.07
C VAL A 379 -5.10 -1.90 -12.55
N ALA A 380 -5.25 -2.71 -11.48
CA ALA A 380 -4.18 -3.55 -10.96
C ALA A 380 -3.78 -4.68 -11.92
N ILE A 381 -4.75 -5.28 -12.61
CA ILE A 381 -4.54 -6.43 -13.51
C ILE A 381 -4.11 -5.99 -14.91
N LEU A 382 -4.56 -4.84 -15.38
CA LEU A 382 -4.32 -4.36 -16.75
C LEU A 382 -2.86 -4.43 -17.18
N PRO A 383 -1.85 -3.99 -16.40
CA PRO A 383 -0.44 -4.09 -16.80
C PRO A 383 0.11 -5.52 -16.76
N ILE A 384 -0.46 -6.41 -15.95
CA ILE A 384 -0.12 -7.84 -15.96
C ILE A 384 -0.53 -8.41 -17.32
N LEU A 385 -1.76 -8.11 -17.79
CA LEU A 385 -2.25 -8.53 -19.11
C LEU A 385 -1.40 -7.93 -20.24
N VAL A 386 -1.06 -6.66 -20.17
CA VAL A 386 -0.19 -5.99 -21.14
C VAL A 386 1.19 -6.65 -21.19
N GLY A 387 1.78 -6.99 -20.04
CA GLY A 387 3.05 -7.72 -19.96
C GLY A 387 3.01 -9.09 -20.60
N ILE A 388 1.88 -9.82 -20.46
CA ILE A 388 1.67 -11.12 -21.10
C ILE A 388 1.59 -10.97 -22.61
N ILE A 389 0.83 -10.00 -23.11
CA ILE A 389 0.63 -9.75 -24.56
C ILE A 389 1.95 -9.35 -25.24
N ILE A 390 2.76 -8.52 -24.58
CA ILE A 390 4.05 -8.05 -25.14
C ILE A 390 5.16 -9.12 -25.01
N GLY A 391 4.94 -10.16 -24.19
CA GLY A 391 5.94 -11.22 -23.96
C GLY A 391 7.14 -10.76 -23.10
N ASN A 392 7.06 -9.59 -22.50
CA ASN A 392 8.15 -8.99 -21.75
C ASN A 392 7.72 -8.75 -20.30
N SER A 393 8.13 -9.64 -19.40
CA SER A 393 7.74 -9.63 -17.99
C SER A 393 8.24 -8.44 -17.19
N THR A 394 9.31 -7.81 -17.64
CA THR A 394 9.85 -6.58 -17.02
C THR A 394 8.87 -5.40 -17.09
N LEU A 395 7.95 -5.44 -18.04
CA LEU A 395 6.91 -4.41 -18.23
C LEU A 395 5.61 -4.73 -17.46
N SER A 396 5.40 -5.98 -17.03
CA SER A 396 4.21 -6.39 -16.26
C SER A 396 4.19 -5.87 -14.82
N ILE A 397 5.30 -5.34 -14.32
CA ILE A 397 5.50 -4.94 -12.93
C ILE A 397 4.78 -3.61 -12.59
N GLY A 398 4.22 -2.89 -13.59
CA GLY A 398 3.83 -1.50 -13.43
C GLY A 398 2.48 -1.21 -12.77
N GLY A 399 1.51 -2.15 -12.76
CA GLY A 399 0.12 -1.77 -12.45
C GLY A 399 -0.16 -1.38 -11.01
N THR A 400 0.15 -2.26 -10.11
CA THR A 400 -0.01 -1.97 -8.68
C THR A 400 0.90 -0.82 -8.25
N SER A 401 2.12 -0.77 -8.81
CA SER A 401 3.07 0.32 -8.54
C SER A 401 2.53 1.68 -9.00
N VAL A 402 1.87 1.76 -10.15
CA VAL A 402 1.27 3.02 -10.64
C VAL A 402 0.13 3.48 -9.74
N ILE A 403 -0.75 2.54 -9.31
CA ILE A 403 -1.83 2.86 -8.37
C ILE A 403 -1.27 3.41 -7.06
N ILE A 404 -0.24 2.75 -6.51
CA ILE A 404 0.40 3.17 -5.26
C ILE A 404 1.03 4.56 -5.43
N VAL A 405 1.80 4.78 -6.49
CA VAL A 405 2.47 6.08 -6.72
C VAL A 405 1.47 7.22 -6.85
N VAL A 406 0.44 7.05 -7.68
CA VAL A 406 -0.58 8.09 -7.91
C VAL A 406 -1.44 8.28 -6.67
N GLY A 407 -1.85 7.20 -6.01
CA GLY A 407 -2.67 7.24 -4.79
C GLY A 407 -1.95 7.97 -3.66
N VAL A 408 -0.69 7.59 -3.37
CA VAL A 408 0.11 8.22 -2.32
C VAL A 408 0.39 9.69 -2.63
N ALA A 409 0.70 10.04 -3.89
CA ALA A 409 0.89 11.42 -4.29
C ALA A 409 -0.37 12.28 -4.04
N LEU A 410 -1.56 11.76 -4.40
CA LEU A 410 -2.82 12.43 -4.17
C LEU A 410 -3.17 12.57 -2.68
N GLU A 411 -2.97 11.49 -1.89
CA GLU A 411 -3.19 11.52 -0.44
C GLU A 411 -2.27 12.52 0.25
N THR A 412 -1.00 12.56 -0.15
CA THR A 412 -0.02 13.51 0.41
C THR A 412 -0.39 14.96 0.09
N VAL A 413 -0.83 15.25 -1.14
CA VAL A 413 -1.29 16.60 -1.51
C VAL A 413 -2.53 16.98 -0.71
N LYS A 414 -3.50 16.08 -0.56
CA LYS A 414 -4.70 16.32 0.27
C LYS A 414 -4.35 16.53 1.75
N ALA A 415 -3.38 15.80 2.28
CA ALA A 415 -2.88 16.00 3.64
C ALA A 415 -2.24 17.38 3.81
N MET A 416 -1.46 17.85 2.82
CA MET A 416 -0.90 19.21 2.82
C MET A 416 -2.00 20.28 2.75
N GLU A 417 -3.00 20.11 1.88
CA GLU A 417 -4.15 21.03 1.76
C GLU A 417 -4.94 21.12 3.07
N ALA A 418 -5.21 19.97 3.70
CA ALA A 418 -5.91 19.94 5.00
C ALA A 418 -5.12 20.69 6.09
N GLN A 419 -3.80 20.53 6.16
CA GLN A 419 -2.96 21.25 7.12
C GLN A 419 -2.87 22.76 6.84
N MET A 420 -2.92 23.18 5.58
CA MET A 420 -2.99 24.59 5.21
C MET A 420 -4.33 25.23 5.60
N LEU A 421 -5.45 24.53 5.38
CA LEU A 421 -6.80 25.02 5.74
C LEU A 421 -6.96 25.18 7.25
N MET A 422 -6.47 24.24 8.05
CA MET A 422 -6.54 24.32 9.52
C MET A 422 -5.82 25.57 10.07
N ARG A 423 -4.80 26.07 9.37
CA ARG A 423 -4.09 27.29 9.79
C ARG A 423 -4.78 28.59 9.41
N HIS A 424 -5.44 28.63 8.25
CA HIS A 424 -6.25 29.81 7.90
C HIS A 424 -7.37 30.07 8.91
N TYR A 425 -7.88 29.01 9.54
CA TYR A 425 -8.89 29.12 10.60
C TYR A 425 -8.31 29.65 11.93
N LYS A 426 -7.05 29.29 12.27
CA LYS A 426 -6.39 29.82 13.50
C LYS A 426 -6.05 31.29 13.41
N GLY A 427 -5.67 31.79 12.25
CA GLY A 427 -5.38 33.23 12.04
C GLY A 427 -6.61 34.13 12.02
N PHE A 428 -7.83 33.61 12.14
CA PHE A 428 -9.07 34.36 12.32
C PHE A 428 -9.52 34.46 13.80
N LEU A 429 -8.86 33.73 14.69
CA LEU A 429 -9.17 33.66 16.12
C LEU A 429 -8.11 34.38 17.00
N GLU A 430 -6.99 34.79 16.39
CA GLU A 430 -6.02 35.74 16.95
C GLU A 430 -6.26 37.13 16.37
#